data_e3d444454cb5b33900f561a6c875d64d
#
_entry.id   e3d444454cb5b33900f561a6c875d64d
#
_cell.length_a   1.000
_cell.length_b   1.000
_cell.length_c   1.000
_cell.angle_alpha   90.00
_cell.angle_beta   90.00
_cell.angle_gamma   90.00
#
_symmetry.space_group_name_H-M   'P 1'
#
loop_
_entity.id
_entity.type
_entity.pdbx_description
1 polymer ?
#
loop_
_entity_poly.entity_id
_entity_poly.type
_entity_poly.pdbx_seq_one_letter_code
_entity_poly.pdbx_strand_id
1 'polypeptide(L)'
;MAPKLLKTRLISPYQHDGVKWMSERELAPDYPGGFLCDEMGLGKTVQMIATMLVNPRPKTLIVVPKSIVGQWVSEIKRFAPSLTVYAFNGLDRKMPDSDAPFPSIVVAPYSVLPREPCPLTQVKWDRVILDEGHEIRNPKTKSYIICRSLMADIRWILSGTPVFNSMRDFVTLCAFLGIPRDYTQGYTEDIRKKYVLRRTKVDLAQHNKRLELPKCDFQNVELEMNPHERELYSEVFSYGQDVVRSISKLASVNHRQMELLEALLRVRQVLCYPQLYLDGMAKKEESDPVLWEHGSKKMDTLMELIQSHPKEKALVFCQFTGEMNEIQERLQKLEVPVMRIDGSVTGDNREERISQFKSGKPNSVFLIQIKAGGVGLNLQEATRVYITTPSWNPATELQAIGRAHRTGQLRPVTVRRLVYTGEDSLPSVEMSIMNLQEAKAKICAEILNDPRLESVIPNIPKTKINVQTLKKIFAV
;
A
#
# COMPACT_ATOMS: atom_id res chain seq x y z
N MET A 1 23.42 -22.89 -7.54
CA MET A 1 22.53 -24.08 -7.74
C MET A 1 21.12 -23.69 -7.37
N ALA A 2 20.18 -23.67 -8.31
CA ALA A 2 18.78 -23.52 -7.94
C ALA A 2 18.41 -24.73 -7.07
N PRO A 3 17.74 -24.56 -5.95
CA PRO A 3 17.45 -25.67 -5.08
C PRO A 3 16.56 -26.67 -5.81
N LYS A 4 17.04 -27.91 -5.95
CA LYS A 4 16.24 -29.06 -6.45
C LYS A 4 14.94 -29.26 -5.65
N LEU A 5 14.80 -28.54 -4.55
CA LEU A 5 13.69 -28.59 -3.59
C LEU A 5 12.54 -27.61 -3.90
N LEU A 6 12.76 -26.61 -4.77
CA LEU A 6 11.68 -25.73 -5.19
C LEU A 6 10.80 -26.47 -6.19
N LYS A 7 9.54 -26.70 -5.86
CA LYS A 7 8.58 -27.45 -6.70
C LYS A 7 8.33 -26.80 -8.07
N THR A 8 8.67 -25.52 -8.21
CA THR A 8 8.53 -24.74 -9.45
C THR A 8 9.86 -24.06 -9.77
N ARG A 9 10.30 -24.07 -11.02
CA ARG A 9 11.51 -23.34 -11.43
C ARG A 9 11.31 -21.83 -11.24
N LEU A 10 12.35 -21.15 -10.77
CA LEU A 10 12.43 -19.70 -10.84
C LEU A 10 12.27 -19.27 -12.31
N ILE A 11 11.45 -18.25 -12.53
CA ILE A 11 10.97 -17.91 -13.89
C ILE A 11 12.07 -17.24 -14.73
N SER A 12 13.08 -16.66 -14.10
CA SER A 12 14.04 -15.78 -14.78
C SER A 12 15.41 -15.77 -14.10
N PRO A 13 16.49 -15.53 -14.87
CA PRO A 13 17.85 -15.38 -14.34
C PRO A 13 17.94 -14.40 -13.17
N TYR A 14 17.26 -13.25 -13.24
CA TYR A 14 17.31 -12.26 -12.17
C TYR A 14 16.82 -12.80 -10.82
N GLN A 15 15.88 -13.75 -10.79
CA GLN A 15 15.44 -14.36 -9.54
C GLN A 15 16.54 -15.24 -8.94
N HIS A 16 17.29 -15.93 -9.79
CA HIS A 16 18.47 -16.70 -9.35
C HIS A 16 19.55 -15.77 -8.77
N ASP A 17 19.80 -14.62 -9.44
CA ASP A 17 20.76 -13.62 -8.97
C ASP A 17 20.31 -13.03 -7.63
N GLY A 18 19.00 -12.78 -7.47
CA GLY A 18 18.41 -12.32 -6.21
C GLY A 18 18.58 -13.32 -5.07
N VAL A 19 18.31 -14.60 -5.32
CA VAL A 19 18.50 -15.68 -4.35
C VAL A 19 19.99 -15.83 -3.98
N LYS A 20 20.88 -15.75 -4.97
CA LYS A 20 22.33 -15.78 -4.73
C LYS A 20 22.76 -14.64 -3.84
N TRP A 21 22.40 -13.39 -4.18
CA TRP A 21 22.71 -12.21 -3.40
C TRP A 21 22.17 -12.32 -1.97
N MET A 22 20.91 -12.72 -1.79
CA MET A 22 20.32 -12.87 -0.46
C MET A 22 21.05 -13.96 0.36
N SER A 23 21.41 -15.07 -0.26
CA SER A 23 22.14 -16.14 0.43
C SER A 23 23.54 -15.68 0.88
N GLU A 24 24.24 -14.92 0.04
CA GLU A 24 25.55 -14.32 0.39
C GLU A 24 25.39 -13.29 1.52
N ARG A 25 24.33 -12.49 1.51
CA ARG A 25 24.02 -11.52 2.58
C ARG A 25 23.69 -12.20 3.92
N GLU A 26 23.03 -13.37 3.91
CA GLU A 26 22.75 -14.11 5.15
C GLU A 26 24.02 -14.73 5.79
N LEU A 27 25.06 -14.94 5.01
CA LEU A 27 26.35 -15.48 5.47
C LEU A 27 27.36 -14.37 5.79
N ALA A 28 27.04 -13.12 5.53
CA ALA A 28 27.93 -12.01 5.79
C ALA A 28 28.16 -11.81 7.30
N PRO A 29 29.39 -11.43 7.71
CA PRO A 29 29.73 -11.27 9.13
C PRO A 29 29.05 -10.03 9.76
N ASP A 30 28.71 -9.04 8.95
CA ASP A 30 28.13 -7.78 9.39
C ASP A 30 26.65 -7.66 8.96
N TYR A 31 25.79 -7.47 9.92
CA TYR A 31 24.34 -7.26 9.74
C TYR A 31 23.73 -8.22 8.71
N PRO A 32 23.64 -9.53 8.99
CA PRO A 32 23.14 -10.53 8.05
C PRO A 32 21.71 -10.21 7.60
N GLY A 33 21.48 -10.17 6.27
CA GLY A 33 20.21 -9.78 5.68
C GLY A 33 20.28 -8.48 4.88
N GLY A 34 19.17 -7.78 4.76
CA GLY A 34 19.07 -6.55 3.97
C GLY A 34 17.67 -6.20 3.51
N PHE A 35 17.59 -5.44 2.42
CA PHE A 35 16.35 -5.01 1.77
C PHE A 35 16.21 -5.68 0.40
N LEU A 36 15.12 -6.42 0.19
CA LEU A 36 14.70 -6.83 -1.14
C LEU A 36 13.61 -5.87 -1.63
N CYS A 37 14.01 -4.90 -2.45
CA CYS A 37 13.19 -3.80 -2.93
C CYS A 37 12.80 -3.93 -4.41
N ASP A 38 12.82 -5.14 -4.97
CA ASP A 38 12.36 -5.41 -6.32
C ASP A 38 10.96 -4.86 -6.57
N GLU A 39 10.72 -4.34 -7.76
CA GLU A 39 9.40 -3.83 -8.16
C GLU A 39 8.31 -4.88 -7.95
N MET A 40 7.09 -4.41 -7.72
CA MET A 40 5.95 -5.32 -7.54
C MET A 40 5.76 -6.25 -8.75
N GLY A 41 5.50 -7.53 -8.45
CA GLY A 41 5.31 -8.56 -9.49
C GLY A 41 6.60 -9.27 -9.92
N LEU A 42 7.79 -8.87 -9.44
CA LEU A 42 9.05 -9.56 -9.72
C LEU A 42 9.30 -10.79 -8.84
N GLY A 43 8.32 -11.20 -8.02
CA GLY A 43 8.38 -12.45 -7.26
C GLY A 43 9.28 -12.40 -6.04
N LYS A 44 9.25 -11.31 -5.24
CA LYS A 44 9.98 -11.22 -3.96
C LYS A 44 9.70 -12.40 -3.03
N THR A 45 8.43 -12.79 -2.90
CA THR A 45 8.02 -13.91 -2.05
C THR A 45 8.68 -15.22 -2.47
N VAL A 46 8.64 -15.56 -3.77
CA VAL A 46 9.26 -16.81 -4.26
C VAL A 46 10.78 -16.77 -4.15
N GLN A 47 11.42 -15.62 -4.35
CA GLN A 47 12.87 -15.45 -4.14
C GLN A 47 13.25 -15.70 -2.68
N MET A 48 12.47 -15.13 -1.73
CA MET A 48 12.71 -15.34 -0.30
C MET A 48 12.47 -16.79 0.11
N ILE A 49 11.41 -17.44 -0.41
CA ILE A 49 11.17 -18.89 -0.18
C ILE A 49 12.34 -19.72 -0.71
N ALA A 50 12.85 -19.40 -1.91
CA ALA A 50 14.02 -20.06 -2.47
C ALA A 50 15.27 -19.86 -1.62
N THR A 51 15.48 -18.65 -1.07
CA THR A 51 16.59 -18.36 -0.14
C THR A 51 16.46 -19.17 1.14
N MET A 52 15.26 -19.34 1.69
CA MET A 52 15.04 -20.21 2.85
C MET A 52 15.38 -21.68 2.59
N LEU A 53 15.21 -22.15 1.35
CA LEU A 53 15.60 -23.51 0.96
C LEU A 53 17.10 -23.64 0.70
N VAL A 54 17.77 -22.58 0.20
CA VAL A 54 19.23 -22.57 -0.02
C VAL A 54 20.00 -22.49 1.29
N ASN A 55 19.51 -21.68 2.22
CA ASN A 55 20.08 -21.50 3.55
C ASN A 55 19.03 -21.83 4.63
N PRO A 56 18.76 -23.12 4.87
CA PRO A 56 17.73 -23.54 5.81
C PRO A 56 18.08 -23.10 7.23
N ARG A 57 17.05 -22.59 7.93
CA ARG A 57 17.15 -22.18 9.34
C ARG A 57 16.01 -22.81 10.13
N PRO A 58 16.26 -23.29 11.35
CA PRO A 58 15.26 -23.97 12.18
C PRO A 58 14.04 -23.11 12.50
N LYS A 59 14.24 -21.80 12.73
CA LYS A 59 13.18 -20.90 13.21
C LYS A 59 13.18 -19.60 12.41
N THR A 60 12.21 -19.46 11.50
CA THR A 60 11.99 -18.23 10.72
C THR A 60 10.65 -17.60 11.11
N LEU A 61 10.66 -16.32 11.48
CA LEU A 61 9.46 -15.51 11.65
C LEU A 61 9.25 -14.62 10.44
N ILE A 62 8.05 -14.67 9.85
CA ILE A 62 7.64 -13.77 8.77
C ILE A 62 6.52 -12.88 9.31
N VAL A 63 6.77 -11.58 9.38
CA VAL A 63 5.79 -10.59 9.82
C VAL A 63 5.23 -9.87 8.59
N VAL A 64 3.90 -9.86 8.46
CA VAL A 64 3.23 -9.40 7.26
C VAL A 64 1.98 -8.57 7.60
N PRO A 65 1.41 -7.78 6.67
CA PRO A 65 0.06 -7.26 6.79
C PRO A 65 -0.96 -8.40 6.95
N LYS A 66 -2.00 -8.18 7.78
CA LYS A 66 -3.01 -9.22 8.11
C LYS A 66 -3.63 -9.88 6.86
N SER A 67 -3.84 -9.11 5.82
CA SER A 67 -4.50 -9.54 4.57
C SER A 67 -3.70 -10.55 3.73
N ILE A 68 -2.39 -10.71 3.97
CA ILE A 68 -1.51 -11.61 3.18
C ILE A 68 -0.94 -12.79 3.98
N VAL A 69 -1.37 -12.97 5.22
CA VAL A 69 -0.95 -14.14 6.03
C VAL A 69 -1.30 -15.44 5.28
N GLY A 70 -2.54 -15.59 4.81
CA GLY A 70 -2.99 -16.76 4.04
C GLY A 70 -2.22 -16.96 2.74
N GLN A 71 -1.92 -15.86 2.03
CA GLN A 71 -1.12 -15.91 0.79
C GLN A 71 0.29 -16.46 1.06
N TRP A 72 0.99 -15.95 2.08
CA TRP A 72 2.32 -16.46 2.43
C TRP A 72 2.30 -17.95 2.77
N VAL A 73 1.31 -18.37 3.57
CA VAL A 73 1.13 -19.79 3.92
C VAL A 73 0.89 -20.65 2.69
N SER A 74 0.02 -20.21 1.78
CA SER A 74 -0.29 -20.96 0.55
C SER A 74 0.91 -21.01 -0.41
N GLU A 75 1.66 -19.92 -0.56
CA GLU A 75 2.86 -19.88 -1.40
C GLU A 75 3.99 -20.76 -0.83
N ILE A 76 4.20 -20.77 0.49
CA ILE A 76 5.18 -21.69 1.12
C ILE A 76 4.79 -23.15 0.87
N LYS A 77 3.53 -23.51 1.11
CA LYS A 77 3.03 -24.87 0.84
C LYS A 77 3.16 -25.28 -0.63
N ARG A 78 2.97 -24.32 -1.53
CA ARG A 78 3.06 -24.54 -2.98
C ARG A 78 4.50 -24.71 -3.46
N PHE A 79 5.39 -23.82 -3.05
CA PHE A 79 6.75 -23.74 -3.58
C PHE A 79 7.77 -24.55 -2.79
N ALA A 80 7.58 -24.68 -1.48
CA ALA A 80 8.48 -25.33 -0.56
C ALA A 80 7.73 -26.29 0.41
N PRO A 81 7.07 -27.34 -0.09
CA PRO A 81 6.26 -28.23 0.75
C PRO A 81 7.06 -29.00 1.81
N SER A 82 8.38 -28.98 1.73
CA SER A 82 9.28 -29.54 2.77
C SER A 82 9.41 -28.66 4.00
N LEU A 83 9.01 -27.39 3.92
CA LEU A 83 9.05 -26.47 5.07
C LEU A 83 7.71 -26.50 5.81
N THR A 84 7.77 -26.73 7.11
CA THR A 84 6.60 -26.65 7.96
C THR A 84 6.24 -25.19 8.23
N VAL A 85 4.99 -24.79 7.98
CA VAL A 85 4.52 -23.41 8.15
C VAL A 85 3.34 -23.35 9.11
N TYR A 86 3.40 -22.43 10.05
CA TYR A 86 2.35 -22.15 11.03
C TYR A 86 1.86 -20.70 10.88
N ALA A 87 0.53 -20.51 10.81
CA ALA A 87 -0.08 -19.19 10.77
C ALA A 87 -0.46 -18.75 12.19
N PHE A 88 0.29 -17.83 12.76
CA PHE A 88 -0.01 -17.21 14.05
C PHE A 88 -1.02 -16.07 13.85
N ASN A 89 -2.29 -16.44 13.66
CA ASN A 89 -3.38 -15.51 13.35
C ASN A 89 -4.69 -15.96 14.03
N GLY A 90 -5.66 -15.04 14.20
CA GLY A 90 -6.96 -15.35 14.75
C GLY A 90 -7.10 -15.00 16.24
N LEU A 91 -8.10 -15.57 16.90
CA LEU A 91 -8.41 -15.34 18.31
C LEU A 91 -7.57 -16.26 19.24
N ASP A 92 -7.36 -17.52 18.83
CA ASP A 92 -6.59 -18.54 19.57
C ASP A 92 -5.11 -18.53 19.18
N ARG A 93 -4.42 -17.44 19.52
CA ARG A 93 -2.99 -17.22 19.22
C ARG A 93 -2.12 -18.03 20.17
N LYS A 94 -2.16 -19.33 20.06
CA LYS A 94 -1.29 -20.22 20.81
C LYS A 94 -0.02 -20.49 20.00
N MET A 95 1.13 -20.54 20.66
CA MET A 95 2.31 -21.14 20.07
C MET A 95 2.02 -22.62 19.83
N PRO A 96 2.70 -23.24 18.83
CA PRO A 96 2.64 -24.69 18.66
C PRO A 96 2.93 -25.39 20.00
N ASP A 97 2.23 -26.49 20.26
CA ASP A 97 2.40 -27.24 21.49
C ASP A 97 3.87 -27.60 21.72
N SER A 98 4.31 -27.57 22.98
CA SER A 98 5.69 -27.89 23.37
C SER A 98 6.12 -29.28 22.96
N ASP A 99 5.16 -30.21 22.81
CA ASP A 99 5.40 -31.61 22.47
C ASP A 99 5.49 -31.87 20.96
N ALA A 100 5.15 -30.87 20.14
CA ALA A 100 5.30 -30.95 18.69
C ALA A 100 6.60 -30.29 18.21
N PRO A 101 7.22 -30.79 17.12
CA PRO A 101 8.37 -30.11 16.51
C PRO A 101 8.01 -28.66 16.16
N PHE A 102 8.86 -27.72 16.57
CA PHE A 102 8.64 -26.30 16.25
C PHE A 102 8.60 -26.11 14.73
N PRO A 103 7.61 -25.40 14.18
CA PRO A 103 7.53 -25.20 12.74
C PRO A 103 8.73 -24.40 12.22
N SER A 104 9.23 -24.76 11.04
CA SER A 104 10.35 -24.06 10.41
C SER A 104 10.01 -22.60 10.14
N ILE A 105 8.74 -22.30 9.90
CA ILE A 105 8.26 -20.95 9.59
C ILE A 105 7.01 -20.62 10.38
N VAL A 106 7.01 -19.47 11.03
CA VAL A 106 5.83 -18.86 11.64
C VAL A 106 5.48 -17.59 10.86
N VAL A 107 4.25 -17.46 10.40
CA VAL A 107 3.75 -16.26 9.71
C VAL A 107 2.77 -15.54 10.63
N ALA A 108 3.05 -14.30 10.96
CA ALA A 108 2.26 -13.48 11.89
C ALA A 108 1.95 -12.10 11.31
N PRO A 109 0.76 -11.54 11.56
CA PRO A 109 0.47 -10.16 11.15
C PRO A 109 1.09 -9.14 12.09
N TYR A 110 1.49 -7.96 11.57
CA TYR A 110 1.99 -6.84 12.38
C TYR A 110 1.07 -6.50 13.57
N SER A 111 -0.24 -6.65 13.39
CA SER A 111 -1.24 -6.29 14.39
C SER A 111 -1.28 -7.17 15.64
N VAL A 112 -0.59 -8.31 15.64
CA VAL A 112 -0.52 -9.17 16.83
C VAL A 112 0.66 -8.86 17.73
N LEU A 113 1.75 -8.33 17.16
CA LEU A 113 2.97 -8.04 17.90
C LEU A 113 2.77 -7.08 19.08
N PRO A 114 2.00 -5.94 18.92
CA PRO A 114 1.77 -5.00 20.03
C PRO A 114 0.84 -5.47 21.14
N ARG A 115 0.34 -6.70 21.06
CA ARG A 115 -0.57 -7.26 22.08
C ARG A 115 0.24 -8.04 23.10
N GLU A 116 0.17 -7.66 24.34
CA GLU A 116 0.90 -8.27 25.43
C GLU A 116 0.01 -9.28 26.21
N PRO A 117 0.56 -10.43 26.63
CA PRO A 117 1.88 -10.93 26.27
C PRO A 117 1.93 -11.49 24.84
N CYS A 118 2.98 -11.17 24.07
CA CYS A 118 3.19 -11.74 22.74
C CYS A 118 4.26 -12.84 22.81
N PRO A 119 3.93 -14.12 22.70
CA PRO A 119 4.89 -15.21 22.84
C PRO A 119 5.99 -15.19 21.76
N LEU A 120 5.73 -14.57 20.59
CA LEU A 120 6.71 -14.45 19.51
C LEU A 120 7.95 -13.64 19.92
N THR A 121 7.82 -12.71 20.87
CA THR A 121 8.93 -11.89 21.37
C THR A 121 9.88 -12.64 22.30
N GLN A 122 9.47 -13.77 22.83
CA GLN A 122 10.27 -14.61 23.73
C GLN A 122 11.08 -15.66 23.00
N VAL A 123 10.81 -15.88 21.69
CA VAL A 123 11.52 -16.85 20.87
C VAL A 123 12.80 -16.20 20.33
N LYS A 124 13.92 -16.91 20.42
CA LYS A 124 15.12 -16.60 19.65
C LYS A 124 14.95 -17.16 18.24
N TRP A 125 14.83 -16.25 17.26
CA TRP A 125 14.67 -16.57 15.85
C TRP A 125 16.03 -16.63 15.15
N ASP A 126 16.20 -17.53 14.22
CA ASP A 126 17.38 -17.53 13.36
C ASP A 126 17.21 -16.48 12.25
N ARG A 127 15.95 -16.27 11.79
CA ARG A 127 15.64 -15.30 10.74
C ARG A 127 14.31 -14.60 11.03
N VAL A 128 14.29 -13.27 10.86
CA VAL A 128 13.07 -12.45 10.86
C VAL A 128 12.93 -11.73 9.52
N ILE A 129 11.78 -11.88 8.89
CA ILE A 129 11.43 -11.27 7.61
C ILE A 129 10.24 -10.34 7.83
N LEU A 130 10.36 -9.08 7.44
CA LEU A 130 9.27 -8.11 7.44
C LEU A 130 8.82 -7.86 6.00
N ASP A 131 7.65 -8.37 5.62
CA ASP A 131 7.05 -8.02 4.32
C ASP A 131 6.24 -6.74 4.46
N GLU A 132 6.30 -5.88 3.42
CA GLU A 132 5.84 -4.49 3.49
C GLU A 132 6.42 -3.75 4.70
N GLY A 133 7.73 -3.89 4.90
CA GLY A 133 8.44 -3.38 6.09
C GLY A 133 8.32 -1.87 6.35
N HIS A 134 7.73 -1.11 5.41
CA HIS A 134 7.36 0.29 5.63
C HIS A 134 6.35 0.48 6.78
N GLU A 135 5.67 -0.57 7.23
CA GLU A 135 4.79 -0.54 8.41
C GLU A 135 5.52 -0.12 9.69
N ILE A 136 6.81 -0.40 9.79
CA ILE A 136 7.63 -0.06 10.97
C ILE A 136 8.53 1.18 10.78
N ARG A 137 8.28 2.03 9.78
CA ARG A 137 9.09 3.23 9.50
C ARG A 137 9.09 4.30 10.59
N ASN A 138 8.09 4.30 11.47
CA ASN A 138 8.00 5.25 12.58
C ASN A 138 8.57 4.63 13.86
N PRO A 139 9.72 5.13 14.38
CA PRO A 139 10.38 4.54 15.56
C PRO A 139 9.60 4.73 16.87
N LYS A 140 8.54 5.56 16.87
CA LYS A 140 7.69 5.79 18.04
C LYS A 140 6.51 4.82 18.14
N THR A 141 6.27 4.01 17.12
CA THR A 141 5.14 3.05 17.13
C THR A 141 5.49 1.80 17.93
N LYS A 142 4.46 1.24 18.61
CA LYS A 142 4.59 -0.06 19.31
C LYS A 142 5.08 -1.15 18.36
N SER A 143 4.59 -1.17 17.11
CA SER A 143 5.03 -2.15 16.10
C SER A 143 6.53 -2.08 15.82
N TYR A 144 7.09 -0.86 15.67
CA TYR A 144 8.54 -0.72 15.49
C TYR A 144 9.32 -1.21 16.70
N ILE A 145 8.93 -0.74 17.91
CA ILE A 145 9.62 -1.08 19.16
C ILE A 145 9.70 -2.60 19.32
N ILE A 146 8.59 -3.29 19.09
CA ILE A 146 8.52 -4.75 19.24
C ILE A 146 9.28 -5.45 18.11
N CYS A 147 9.10 -5.06 16.84
CA CYS A 147 9.90 -5.65 15.75
C CYS A 147 11.41 -5.49 16.00
N ARG A 148 11.83 -4.35 16.54
CA ARG A 148 13.24 -4.07 16.86
C ARG A 148 13.74 -4.93 18.02
N SER A 149 12.88 -5.27 18.99
CA SER A 149 13.22 -6.11 20.16
C SER A 149 13.24 -7.61 19.86
N LEU A 150 12.72 -8.07 18.71
CA LEU A 150 12.80 -9.47 18.31
C LEU A 150 14.26 -9.92 18.27
N MET A 151 14.57 -11.00 18.96
CA MET A 151 15.90 -11.60 18.90
C MET A 151 16.04 -12.37 17.59
N ALA A 152 16.96 -11.93 16.70
CA ALA A 152 17.19 -12.58 15.43
C ALA A 152 18.62 -12.37 14.93
N ASP A 153 19.19 -13.42 14.34
CA ASP A 153 20.52 -13.38 13.74
C ASP A 153 20.47 -12.77 12.32
N ILE A 154 19.45 -13.12 11.54
CA ILE A 154 19.25 -12.64 10.16
C ILE A 154 17.97 -11.78 10.10
N ARG A 155 18.05 -10.61 9.45
CA ARG A 155 16.93 -9.68 9.33
C ARG A 155 16.70 -9.23 7.90
N TRP A 156 15.47 -9.38 7.41
CA TRP A 156 15.07 -8.97 6.07
C TRP A 156 13.91 -7.98 6.08
N ILE A 157 13.96 -7.05 5.14
CA ILE A 157 12.85 -6.17 4.80
C ILE A 157 12.50 -6.40 3.33
N LEU A 158 11.26 -6.78 3.06
CA LEU A 158 10.71 -6.89 1.72
C LEU A 158 9.76 -5.72 1.49
N SER A 159 9.88 -5.04 0.35
CA SER A 159 8.94 -4.01 -0.06
C SER A 159 9.04 -3.75 -1.56
N GLY A 160 7.93 -3.85 -2.27
CA GLY A 160 7.88 -3.49 -3.70
C GLY A 160 7.87 -1.98 -3.94
N THR A 161 7.50 -1.25 -2.93
CA THR A 161 7.46 0.20 -2.89
C THR A 161 8.05 0.66 -1.56
N PRO A 162 9.39 0.68 -1.44
CA PRO A 162 10.02 1.23 -0.25
C PRO A 162 9.71 2.73 -0.20
N VAL A 163 8.58 3.07 0.42
CA VAL A 163 8.15 4.45 0.57
C VAL A 163 8.80 5.02 1.80
N PHE A 164 9.89 5.71 1.57
CA PHE A 164 10.50 6.58 2.55
C PHE A 164 9.85 7.95 2.44
N ASN A 165 9.19 8.43 3.49
CA ASN A 165 8.72 9.81 3.52
C ASN A 165 9.90 10.77 3.82
N SER A 166 11.02 10.23 4.28
CA SER A 166 12.23 10.99 4.62
C SER A 166 13.42 10.05 4.77
N MET A 167 14.63 10.57 4.67
CA MET A 167 15.87 9.85 5.01
C MET A 167 15.79 9.22 6.41
N ARG A 168 15.07 9.85 7.35
CA ARG A 168 14.87 9.32 8.70
C ARG A 168 14.14 7.97 8.70
N ASP A 169 13.22 7.75 7.76
CA ASP A 169 12.49 6.47 7.64
C ASP A 169 13.48 5.38 7.22
N PHE A 170 14.37 5.67 6.24
CA PHE A 170 15.42 4.74 5.84
C PHE A 170 16.36 4.39 6.99
N VAL A 171 16.85 5.40 7.72
CA VAL A 171 17.68 5.20 8.92
C VAL A 171 16.95 4.34 9.97
N THR A 172 15.65 4.53 10.14
CA THR A 172 14.84 3.73 11.07
C THR A 172 14.78 2.26 10.65
N LEU A 173 14.60 2.01 9.36
CA LEU A 173 14.57 0.64 8.83
C LEU A 173 15.96 -0.01 8.84
N CYS A 174 17.03 0.73 8.56
CA CYS A 174 18.40 0.25 8.74
C CYS A 174 18.69 -0.14 10.19
N ALA A 175 18.17 0.63 11.16
CA ALA A 175 18.32 0.30 12.57
C ALA A 175 17.59 -1.02 12.94
N PHE A 176 16.49 -1.40 12.27
CA PHE A 176 15.89 -2.73 12.42
C PHE A 176 16.85 -3.82 11.95
N LEU A 177 17.60 -3.63 10.86
CA LEU A 177 18.63 -4.59 10.40
C LEU A 177 19.83 -4.69 11.36
N GLY A 178 19.91 -3.81 12.36
CA GLY A 178 21.03 -3.74 13.28
C GLY A 178 22.08 -2.70 12.89
N ILE A 179 21.95 -2.05 11.74
CA ILE A 179 22.90 -1.04 11.24
C ILE A 179 22.79 0.23 12.11
N PRO A 180 23.90 0.74 12.67
CA PRO A 180 23.90 1.93 13.51
C PRO A 180 23.38 3.18 12.76
N ARG A 181 22.66 4.05 13.47
CA ARG A 181 22.08 5.25 12.88
C ARG A 181 23.11 6.22 12.33
N ASP A 182 24.17 6.45 13.09
CA ASP A 182 25.24 7.40 12.71
C ASP A 182 25.97 6.89 11.46
N TYR A 183 26.22 5.57 11.38
CA TYR A 183 26.79 4.95 10.20
C TYR A 183 25.86 5.10 8.99
N THR A 184 24.53 4.90 9.18
CA THR A 184 23.56 5.06 8.09
C THR A 184 23.50 6.51 7.57
N GLN A 185 23.63 7.50 8.44
CA GLN A 185 23.59 8.91 8.05
C GLN A 185 24.87 9.35 7.32
N GLY A 186 26.03 8.84 7.73
CA GLY A 186 27.32 9.17 7.13
C GLY A 186 27.61 8.45 5.82
N TYR A 187 27.10 7.22 5.66
CA TYR A 187 27.48 6.31 4.57
C TYR A 187 26.25 5.75 3.82
N THR A 188 25.25 6.58 3.56
CA THR A 188 23.97 6.15 2.95
C THR A 188 24.17 5.42 1.63
N GLU A 189 25.09 5.89 0.78
CA GLU A 189 25.35 5.27 -0.53
C GLU A 189 25.95 3.88 -0.42
N ASP A 190 26.92 3.69 0.47
CA ASP A 190 27.56 2.39 0.70
C ASP A 190 26.57 1.39 1.29
N ILE A 191 25.73 1.84 2.23
CA ILE A 191 24.66 1.02 2.79
C ILE A 191 23.67 0.62 1.71
N ARG A 192 23.26 1.55 0.83
CA ARG A 192 22.38 1.22 -0.28
C ARG A 192 23.01 0.17 -1.20
N LYS A 193 24.25 0.37 -1.64
CA LYS A 193 24.95 -0.58 -2.51
C LYS A 193 25.09 -1.97 -1.89
N LYS A 194 25.34 -2.03 -0.58
CA LYS A 194 25.61 -3.28 0.12
C LYS A 194 24.38 -4.04 0.58
N TYR A 195 23.34 -3.31 1.06
CA TYR A 195 22.20 -3.90 1.75
C TYR A 195 20.88 -3.81 0.99
N VAL A 196 20.81 -3.11 -0.14
CA VAL A 196 19.57 -2.92 -0.89
C VAL A 196 19.68 -3.54 -2.28
N LEU A 197 18.84 -4.53 -2.57
CA LEU A 197 18.65 -5.05 -3.92
C LEU A 197 17.35 -4.47 -4.48
N ARG A 198 17.45 -3.67 -5.54
CA ARG A 198 16.32 -3.11 -6.26
C ARG A 198 16.49 -3.31 -7.75
N ARG A 199 15.49 -3.91 -8.38
CA ARG A 199 15.39 -4.07 -9.83
C ARG A 199 13.98 -3.70 -10.26
N THR A 200 13.87 -3.16 -11.46
CA THR A 200 12.58 -2.80 -12.05
C THR A 200 12.29 -3.68 -13.26
N LYS A 201 11.02 -3.74 -13.64
CA LYS A 201 10.59 -4.47 -14.84
C LYS A 201 11.23 -3.90 -16.10
N VAL A 202 11.41 -2.58 -16.15
CA VAL A 202 12.05 -1.90 -17.28
C VAL A 202 13.51 -2.33 -17.44
N ASP A 203 14.28 -2.40 -16.33
CA ASP A 203 15.68 -2.86 -16.38
C ASP A 203 15.78 -4.30 -16.87
N LEU A 204 14.84 -5.14 -16.41
CA LEU A 204 14.84 -6.57 -16.70
C LEU A 204 14.24 -6.91 -18.07
N ALA A 205 13.34 -6.08 -18.60
CA ALA A 205 12.73 -6.27 -19.91
C ALA A 205 13.77 -6.25 -21.05
N GLN A 206 14.85 -5.46 -20.90
CA GLN A 206 15.96 -5.43 -21.86
C GLN A 206 16.59 -6.81 -22.08
N HIS A 207 16.54 -7.68 -21.05
CA HIS A 207 17.13 -9.01 -21.10
C HIS A 207 16.09 -10.14 -21.10
N ASN A 208 14.79 -9.82 -20.92
CA ASN A 208 13.73 -10.81 -20.83
C ASN A 208 12.38 -10.24 -21.31
N LYS A 209 12.04 -10.49 -22.57
CA LYS A 209 10.79 -10.06 -23.20
C LYS A 209 9.52 -10.51 -22.45
N ARG A 210 9.57 -11.59 -21.64
CA ARG A 210 8.41 -12.05 -20.83
C ARG A 210 8.08 -11.09 -19.68
N LEU A 211 8.97 -10.18 -19.34
CA LEU A 211 8.77 -9.14 -18.33
C LEU A 211 8.31 -7.82 -18.93
N GLU A 212 8.32 -7.71 -20.27
CA GLU A 212 7.77 -6.56 -20.96
C GLU A 212 6.27 -6.49 -20.69
N LEU A 213 5.86 -5.39 -20.07
CA LEU A 213 4.45 -5.14 -19.80
C LEU A 213 3.85 -4.33 -20.93
N PRO A 214 2.58 -4.58 -21.27
CA PRO A 214 1.84 -3.68 -22.14
C PRO A 214 1.86 -2.26 -21.60
N LYS A 215 1.63 -1.28 -22.49
CA LYS A 215 1.57 0.14 -22.11
C LYS A 215 0.58 0.35 -20.95
N CYS A 216 1.00 1.13 -19.98
CA CYS A 216 0.13 1.68 -18.93
C CYS A 216 -0.09 3.17 -19.25
N ASP A 217 -1.31 3.53 -19.61
CA ASP A 217 -1.70 4.90 -19.88
C ASP A 217 -2.36 5.50 -18.63
N PHE A 218 -1.59 6.32 -17.92
CA PHE A 218 -2.03 7.01 -16.71
C PHE A 218 -2.34 8.49 -17.01
N GLN A 219 -3.57 8.92 -16.67
CA GLN A 219 -3.97 10.31 -16.82
C GLN A 219 -4.85 10.75 -15.64
N ASN A 220 -4.72 12.02 -15.25
CA ASN A 220 -5.69 12.67 -14.39
C ASN A 220 -6.90 13.10 -15.25
N VAL A 221 -8.08 12.88 -14.73
CA VAL A 221 -9.33 13.44 -15.24
C VAL A 221 -9.64 14.64 -14.36
N GLU A 222 -9.33 15.81 -14.87
CA GLU A 222 -9.55 17.07 -14.19
C GLU A 222 -11.04 17.43 -14.24
N LEU A 223 -11.60 17.78 -13.10
CA LEU A 223 -13.01 18.05 -12.91
C LEU A 223 -13.19 19.43 -12.32
N GLU A 224 -14.26 20.08 -12.74
CA GLU A 224 -14.80 21.30 -12.12
C GLU A 224 -16.03 20.92 -11.30
N MET A 225 -16.15 21.50 -10.11
CA MET A 225 -17.30 21.29 -9.23
C MET A 225 -18.55 21.91 -9.84
N ASN A 226 -19.70 21.24 -9.70
CA ASN A 226 -20.94 21.91 -9.98
C ASN A 226 -21.21 23.05 -8.95
N PRO A 227 -22.10 23.99 -9.21
CA PRO A 227 -22.31 25.15 -8.33
C PRO A 227 -22.61 24.78 -6.87
N HIS A 228 -23.41 23.74 -6.63
CA HIS A 228 -23.78 23.30 -5.28
C HIS A 228 -22.62 22.57 -4.58
N GLU A 229 -21.87 21.71 -5.30
CA GLU A 229 -20.66 21.11 -4.77
C GLU A 229 -19.64 22.18 -4.37
N ARG A 230 -19.50 23.22 -5.19
CA ARG A 230 -18.59 24.33 -4.95
C ARG A 230 -18.98 25.14 -3.70
N GLU A 231 -20.29 25.44 -3.56
CA GLU A 231 -20.79 26.15 -2.39
C GLU A 231 -20.51 25.39 -1.10
N LEU A 232 -20.89 24.11 -1.05
CA LEU A 232 -20.62 23.24 0.10
C LEU A 232 -19.12 23.11 0.37
N TYR A 233 -18.32 22.93 -0.69
CA TYR A 233 -16.87 22.84 -0.56
C TYR A 233 -16.27 24.12 0.00
N SER A 234 -16.71 25.29 -0.47
CA SER A 234 -16.25 26.59 0.00
C SER A 234 -16.51 26.79 1.49
N GLU A 235 -17.71 26.42 1.95
CA GLU A 235 -18.08 26.50 3.37
C GLU A 235 -17.17 25.60 4.23
N VAL A 236 -17.06 24.33 3.87
CA VAL A 236 -16.27 23.34 4.64
C VAL A 236 -14.77 23.64 4.57
N PHE A 237 -14.28 24.16 3.45
CA PHE A 237 -12.90 24.59 3.30
C PHE A 237 -12.58 25.81 4.17
N SER A 238 -13.47 26.82 4.19
CA SER A 238 -13.33 28.02 5.04
C SER A 238 -13.31 27.65 6.53
N TYR A 239 -14.21 26.77 6.96
CA TYR A 239 -14.17 26.22 8.31
C TYR A 239 -12.81 25.55 8.62
N GLY A 240 -12.30 24.75 7.68
CA GLY A 240 -10.98 24.14 7.80
C GLY A 240 -9.85 25.16 7.94
N GLN A 241 -9.90 26.25 7.18
CA GLN A 241 -8.95 27.36 7.29
C GLN A 241 -8.97 27.99 8.70
N ASP A 242 -10.14 28.23 9.26
CA ASP A 242 -10.30 28.83 10.58
C ASP A 242 -9.78 27.91 11.69
N VAL A 243 -10.02 26.60 11.59
CA VAL A 243 -9.42 25.60 12.48
C VAL A 243 -7.90 25.65 12.40
N VAL A 244 -7.30 25.67 11.21
CA VAL A 244 -5.85 25.77 11.03
C VAL A 244 -5.29 27.07 11.57
N ARG A 245 -5.94 28.21 11.32
CA ARG A 245 -5.54 29.53 11.83
C ARG A 245 -5.57 29.57 13.35
N SER A 246 -6.65 29.08 13.97
CA SER A 246 -6.81 29.07 15.43
C SER A 246 -5.73 28.24 16.13
N ILE A 247 -5.45 27.05 15.61
CA ILE A 247 -4.46 26.13 16.19
C ILE A 247 -3.03 26.61 15.96
N SER A 248 -2.77 27.29 14.83
CA SER A 248 -1.43 27.79 14.51
C SER A 248 -0.96 28.91 15.42
N LYS A 249 -1.86 29.57 16.12
CA LYS A 249 -1.55 30.62 17.12
C LYS A 249 -1.24 30.06 18.51
N LEU A 250 -1.43 28.75 18.74
CA LEU A 250 -1.21 28.14 20.04
C LEU A 250 0.25 27.70 20.23
N ALA A 251 0.79 27.88 21.43
CA ALA A 251 2.14 27.46 21.81
C ALA A 251 2.31 25.90 21.79
N SER A 252 1.22 25.14 21.94
CA SER A 252 1.22 23.66 21.88
C SER A 252 0.10 23.15 21.01
N VAL A 253 0.46 22.37 20.00
CA VAL A 253 -0.44 21.81 18.96
C VAL A 253 -0.96 20.42 19.33
N ASN A 254 -0.31 19.75 20.30
CA ASN A 254 -0.52 18.32 20.53
C ASN A 254 -1.95 17.93 20.92
N HIS A 255 -2.66 18.80 21.65
CA HIS A 255 -4.02 18.51 22.12
C HIS A 255 -5.12 18.70 21.06
N ARG A 256 -4.85 19.46 19.98
CA ARG A 256 -5.84 19.78 18.93
C ARG A 256 -5.53 19.13 17.57
N GLN A 257 -4.60 18.18 17.51
CA GLN A 257 -4.29 17.45 16.26
C GLN A 257 -5.50 16.72 15.67
N MET A 258 -6.40 16.22 16.52
CA MET A 258 -7.61 15.54 16.08
C MET A 258 -8.55 16.47 15.31
N GLU A 259 -8.71 17.71 15.75
CA GLU A 259 -9.54 18.70 15.06
C GLU A 259 -9.00 19.05 13.67
N LEU A 260 -7.66 19.15 13.54
CA LEU A 260 -7.00 19.37 12.25
C LEU A 260 -7.24 18.19 11.29
N LEU A 261 -7.14 16.97 11.80
CA LEU A 261 -7.38 15.76 10.99
C LEU A 261 -8.86 15.62 10.63
N GLU A 262 -9.76 16.01 11.52
CA GLU A 262 -11.20 16.01 11.25
C GLU A 262 -11.54 17.04 10.16
N ALA A 263 -11.07 18.30 10.26
CA ALA A 263 -11.30 19.32 9.23
C ALA A 263 -10.83 18.83 7.86
N LEU A 264 -9.63 18.25 7.79
CA LEU A 264 -9.12 17.67 6.54
C LEU A 264 -9.97 16.50 6.04
N LEU A 265 -10.45 15.64 6.94
CA LEU A 265 -11.34 14.53 6.58
C LEU A 265 -12.63 15.05 5.96
N ARG A 266 -13.25 16.07 6.57
CA ARG A 266 -14.51 16.66 6.10
C ARG A 266 -14.39 17.25 4.71
N VAL A 267 -13.35 18.04 4.47
CA VAL A 267 -13.08 18.61 3.13
C VAL A 267 -12.87 17.49 2.09
N ARG A 268 -12.16 16.42 2.44
CA ARG A 268 -11.98 15.26 1.54
C ARG A 268 -13.27 14.48 1.29
N GLN A 269 -14.16 14.41 2.27
CA GLN A 269 -15.47 13.79 2.11
C GLN A 269 -16.31 14.54 1.07
N VAL A 270 -16.36 15.88 1.14
CA VAL A 270 -17.06 16.69 0.14
C VAL A 270 -16.49 16.44 -1.27
N LEU A 271 -15.16 16.47 -1.44
CA LEU A 271 -14.53 16.25 -2.73
C LEU A 271 -14.70 14.81 -3.26
N CYS A 272 -14.93 13.86 -2.39
CA CYS A 272 -15.16 12.47 -2.80
C CYS A 272 -16.62 12.26 -3.23
N TYR A 273 -17.55 12.59 -2.35
CA TYR A 273 -19.00 12.58 -2.57
C TYR A 273 -19.66 13.38 -1.45
N PRO A 274 -20.40 14.46 -1.74
CA PRO A 274 -20.96 15.38 -0.74
C PRO A 274 -21.77 14.71 0.38
N GLN A 275 -22.56 13.67 0.06
CA GLN A 275 -23.32 12.92 1.06
C GLN A 275 -22.46 12.37 2.20
N LEU A 276 -21.21 12.02 1.94
CA LEU A 276 -20.30 11.53 2.99
C LEU A 276 -20.04 12.56 4.09
N TYR A 277 -19.99 13.83 3.70
CA TYR A 277 -19.87 14.93 4.65
C TYR A 277 -21.14 15.08 5.47
N LEU A 278 -22.31 15.10 4.80
CA LEU A 278 -23.60 15.25 5.45
C LEU A 278 -23.88 14.10 6.44
N ASP A 279 -23.64 12.85 6.03
CA ASP A 279 -23.75 11.68 6.90
C ASP A 279 -22.79 11.77 8.11
N GLY A 280 -21.59 12.28 7.87
CA GLY A 280 -20.59 12.43 8.92
C GLY A 280 -20.93 13.54 9.92
N MET A 281 -21.60 14.59 9.48
CA MET A 281 -22.08 15.67 10.36
C MET A 281 -23.30 15.21 11.15
N ALA A 282 -24.29 14.61 10.50
CA ALA A 282 -25.46 14.04 11.14
C ALA A 282 -25.10 13.05 12.27
N LYS A 283 -24.13 12.15 11.99
CA LYS A 283 -23.64 11.22 13.02
C LYS A 283 -22.97 11.93 14.19
N LYS A 284 -22.31 13.06 13.98
CA LYS A 284 -21.66 13.85 15.03
C LYS A 284 -22.68 14.60 15.89
N GLU A 285 -23.75 15.06 15.26
CA GLU A 285 -24.83 15.85 15.86
C GLU A 285 -25.98 14.98 16.39
N GLU A 286 -25.88 13.66 16.24
CA GLU A 286 -26.93 12.69 16.59
C GLU A 286 -28.27 13.00 15.92
N SER A 287 -28.22 13.48 14.66
CA SER A 287 -29.37 13.88 13.84
C SER A 287 -29.54 12.98 12.62
N ASP A 288 -30.67 13.05 11.94
CA ASP A 288 -30.87 12.40 10.65
C ASP A 288 -30.08 13.12 9.56
N PRO A 289 -29.42 12.37 8.64
CA PRO A 289 -28.65 12.98 7.56
C PRO A 289 -29.57 13.66 6.53
N VAL A 290 -29.19 14.86 6.14
CA VAL A 290 -29.79 15.54 4.99
C VAL A 290 -29.33 14.84 3.71
N LEU A 291 -30.28 14.60 2.78
CA LEU A 291 -29.97 13.99 1.49
C LEU A 291 -29.37 15.00 0.52
N TRP A 292 -28.30 14.59 -0.16
CA TRP A 292 -27.68 15.39 -1.22
C TRP A 292 -28.41 15.18 -2.55
N GLU A 293 -29.14 16.18 -3.01
CA GLU A 293 -30.01 16.09 -4.21
C GLU A 293 -29.38 16.70 -5.48
N HIS A 294 -28.17 17.27 -5.37
CA HIS A 294 -27.62 18.14 -6.44
C HIS A 294 -26.64 17.41 -7.38
N GLY A 295 -26.67 16.09 -7.41
CA GLY A 295 -25.76 15.30 -8.23
C GLY A 295 -24.28 15.35 -7.74
N SER A 296 -23.40 14.65 -8.42
CA SER A 296 -21.97 14.72 -8.15
C SER A 296 -21.19 14.56 -9.44
N LYS A 297 -20.46 15.60 -9.82
CA LYS A 297 -19.68 15.61 -11.06
C LYS A 297 -18.68 14.44 -11.13
N LYS A 298 -18.07 14.11 -10.00
CA LYS A 298 -17.12 12.99 -9.91
C LYS A 298 -17.81 11.64 -10.13
N MET A 299 -18.97 11.41 -9.51
CA MET A 299 -19.74 10.17 -9.67
C MET A 299 -20.29 10.04 -11.09
N ASP A 300 -20.79 11.12 -11.66
CA ASP A 300 -21.35 11.15 -13.02
C ASP A 300 -20.25 10.86 -14.04
N THR A 301 -19.10 11.52 -13.93
CA THR A 301 -17.94 11.26 -14.81
C THR A 301 -17.43 9.81 -14.67
N LEU A 302 -17.41 9.25 -13.45
CA LEU A 302 -17.02 7.84 -13.26
C LEU A 302 -17.99 6.90 -14.02
N MET A 303 -19.31 7.15 -13.94
CA MET A 303 -20.29 6.34 -14.66
C MET A 303 -20.12 6.46 -16.17
N GLU A 304 -19.91 7.68 -16.70
CA GLU A 304 -19.62 7.94 -18.11
C GLU A 304 -18.37 7.16 -18.59
N LEU A 305 -17.29 7.20 -17.81
CA LEU A 305 -16.05 6.50 -18.12
C LEU A 305 -16.23 4.97 -18.13
N ILE A 306 -17.01 4.42 -17.23
CA ILE A 306 -17.30 2.98 -17.18
C ILE A 306 -18.16 2.57 -18.37
N GLN A 307 -19.23 3.33 -18.67
CA GLN A 307 -20.16 3.06 -19.76
C GLN A 307 -19.51 3.20 -21.14
N SER A 308 -18.52 4.08 -21.29
CA SER A 308 -17.81 4.24 -22.56
C SER A 308 -16.97 3.02 -22.95
N HIS A 309 -16.78 2.05 -22.04
CA HIS A 309 -15.98 0.85 -22.27
C HIS A 309 -16.71 -0.43 -21.83
N PRO A 310 -17.86 -0.75 -22.44
CA PRO A 310 -18.76 -1.82 -21.98
C PRO A 310 -18.23 -3.24 -22.22
N LYS A 311 -17.06 -3.39 -22.81
CA LYS A 311 -16.41 -4.70 -23.08
C LYS A 311 -15.11 -4.89 -22.27
N GLU A 312 -14.85 -4.00 -21.29
CA GLU A 312 -13.63 -4.04 -20.51
C GLU A 312 -13.94 -4.12 -19.02
N LYS A 313 -13.28 -5.05 -18.33
CA LYS A 313 -13.36 -5.15 -16.87
C LYS A 313 -12.64 -3.98 -16.21
N ALA A 314 -13.26 -3.41 -15.18
CA ALA A 314 -12.75 -2.26 -14.47
C ALA A 314 -12.50 -2.53 -12.98
N LEU A 315 -11.44 -1.93 -12.45
CA LEU A 315 -11.20 -1.78 -11.02
C LEU A 315 -11.49 -0.33 -10.63
N VAL A 316 -12.26 -0.14 -9.58
CA VAL A 316 -12.53 1.19 -9.00
C VAL A 316 -12.00 1.21 -7.58
N PHE A 317 -10.99 2.01 -7.34
CA PHE A 317 -10.38 2.18 -6.03
C PHE A 317 -11.00 3.36 -5.31
N CYS A 318 -11.67 3.07 -4.20
CA CYS A 318 -12.44 4.00 -3.40
C CYS A 318 -11.78 4.27 -2.05
N GLN A 319 -11.97 5.46 -1.51
CA GLN A 319 -11.43 5.86 -0.20
C GLN A 319 -12.40 5.51 0.94
N PHE A 320 -13.69 5.72 0.75
CA PHE A 320 -14.74 5.58 1.76
C PHE A 320 -15.76 4.50 1.40
N THR A 321 -16.35 3.88 2.42
CA THR A 321 -17.39 2.85 2.23
C THR A 321 -18.68 3.43 1.71
N GLY A 322 -19.08 4.63 2.15
CA GLY A 322 -20.28 5.31 1.65
C GLY A 322 -20.17 5.67 0.16
N GLU A 323 -18.98 6.09 -0.30
CA GLU A 323 -18.69 6.26 -1.73
C GLU A 323 -18.91 4.96 -2.51
N MET A 324 -18.47 3.83 -1.96
CA MET A 324 -18.67 2.52 -2.59
C MET A 324 -20.14 2.14 -2.66
N ASN A 325 -20.96 2.55 -1.68
CA ASN A 325 -22.40 2.31 -1.68
C ASN A 325 -23.04 3.04 -2.86
N GLU A 326 -22.76 4.33 -3.03
CA GLU A 326 -23.27 5.16 -4.11
C GLU A 326 -22.88 4.61 -5.48
N ILE A 327 -21.59 4.30 -5.68
CA ILE A 327 -21.09 3.73 -6.92
C ILE A 327 -21.78 2.39 -7.23
N GLN A 328 -21.93 1.53 -6.22
CA GLN A 328 -22.59 0.24 -6.36
C GLN A 328 -24.06 0.39 -6.77
N GLU A 329 -24.79 1.31 -6.16
CA GLU A 329 -26.20 1.58 -6.49
C GLU A 329 -26.34 2.09 -7.92
N ARG A 330 -25.50 3.04 -8.35
CA ARG A 330 -25.51 3.56 -9.72
C ARG A 330 -25.20 2.47 -10.75
N LEU A 331 -24.20 1.63 -10.48
CA LEU A 331 -23.84 0.51 -11.37
C LEU A 331 -24.96 -0.54 -11.45
N GLN A 332 -25.66 -0.80 -10.36
CA GLN A 332 -26.82 -1.70 -10.34
C GLN A 332 -27.98 -1.14 -11.19
N LYS A 333 -28.26 0.16 -11.11
CA LYS A 333 -29.25 0.83 -11.96
C LYS A 333 -28.89 0.76 -13.46
N LEU A 334 -27.60 0.66 -13.77
CA LEU A 334 -27.07 0.51 -15.13
C LEU A 334 -26.91 -0.97 -15.54
N GLU A 335 -27.37 -1.91 -14.73
CA GLU A 335 -27.25 -3.37 -14.95
C GLU A 335 -25.79 -3.84 -15.15
N VAL A 336 -24.82 -3.11 -14.60
CA VAL A 336 -23.41 -3.47 -14.63
C VAL A 336 -23.09 -4.41 -13.46
N PRO A 337 -22.53 -5.62 -13.73
CA PRO A 337 -22.15 -6.55 -12.66
C PRO A 337 -21.06 -5.94 -11.78
N VAL A 338 -21.33 -5.88 -10.47
CA VAL A 338 -20.42 -5.27 -9.51
C VAL A 338 -20.05 -6.25 -8.41
N MET A 339 -18.76 -6.36 -8.13
CA MET A 339 -18.19 -7.03 -6.97
C MET A 339 -17.53 -6.01 -6.06
N ARG A 340 -17.40 -6.32 -4.77
CA ARG A 340 -16.90 -5.36 -3.79
C ARG A 340 -16.01 -6.02 -2.74
N ILE A 341 -14.87 -5.36 -2.42
CA ILE A 341 -14.01 -5.68 -1.28
C ILE A 341 -13.74 -4.41 -0.47
N ASP A 342 -14.10 -4.46 0.79
CA ASP A 342 -13.75 -3.46 1.82
C ASP A 342 -13.20 -4.16 3.08
N GLY A 343 -12.99 -3.39 4.16
CA GLY A 343 -12.42 -3.90 5.41
C GLY A 343 -13.26 -4.95 6.13
N SER A 344 -14.54 -5.12 5.79
CA SER A 344 -15.45 -6.11 6.39
C SER A 344 -15.33 -7.48 5.72
N VAL A 345 -14.82 -7.54 4.47
CA VAL A 345 -14.75 -8.77 3.68
C VAL A 345 -13.48 -9.54 4.00
N THR A 346 -13.60 -10.71 4.58
CA THR A 346 -12.46 -11.53 5.02
C THR A 346 -12.57 -12.98 4.52
N GLY A 347 -11.44 -13.70 4.51
CA GLY A 347 -11.38 -15.15 4.26
C GLY A 347 -11.97 -15.58 2.92
N ASP A 348 -12.76 -16.65 2.96
CA ASP A 348 -13.31 -17.34 1.78
C ASP A 348 -14.21 -16.43 0.93
N ASN A 349 -14.97 -15.55 1.55
CA ASN A 349 -15.81 -14.56 0.86
C ASN A 349 -14.98 -13.63 -0.05
N ARG A 350 -13.73 -13.36 0.32
CA ARG A 350 -12.82 -12.54 -0.48
C ARG A 350 -12.38 -13.30 -1.74
N GLU A 351 -12.00 -14.56 -1.58
CA GLU A 351 -11.57 -15.42 -2.69
C GLU A 351 -12.72 -15.68 -3.67
N GLU A 352 -13.91 -15.91 -3.16
CA GLU A 352 -15.11 -16.06 -3.96
C GLU A 352 -15.40 -14.84 -4.84
N ARG A 353 -15.38 -13.63 -4.28
CA ARG A 353 -15.59 -12.38 -5.03
C ARG A 353 -14.53 -12.16 -6.11
N ILE A 354 -13.28 -12.52 -5.82
CA ILE A 354 -12.19 -12.47 -6.80
C ILE A 354 -12.48 -13.46 -7.94
N SER A 355 -12.90 -14.68 -7.63
CA SER A 355 -13.23 -15.71 -8.61
C SER A 355 -14.41 -15.28 -9.49
N GLN A 356 -15.47 -14.74 -8.88
CA GLN A 356 -16.64 -14.18 -9.58
C GLN A 356 -16.24 -13.07 -10.56
N PHE A 357 -15.35 -12.16 -10.14
CA PHE A 357 -14.85 -11.12 -11.04
C PHE A 357 -14.07 -11.70 -12.21
N LYS A 358 -13.17 -12.66 -11.96
CA LYS A 358 -12.33 -13.26 -13.00
C LYS A 358 -13.16 -13.96 -14.06
N SER A 359 -14.15 -14.77 -13.65
CA SER A 359 -15.03 -15.53 -14.54
C SER A 359 -16.24 -14.72 -15.05
N GLY A 360 -16.50 -13.55 -14.45
CA GLY A 360 -17.68 -12.73 -14.75
C GLY A 360 -17.66 -12.07 -16.13
N LYS A 361 -18.77 -11.37 -16.45
CA LYS A 361 -18.98 -10.67 -17.74
C LYS A 361 -17.85 -9.69 -18.06
N PRO A 362 -17.61 -9.38 -19.35
CA PRO A 362 -16.56 -8.43 -19.75
C PRO A 362 -16.70 -7.02 -19.17
N ASN A 363 -17.92 -6.55 -18.90
CA ASN A 363 -18.22 -5.24 -18.32
C ASN A 363 -18.24 -5.22 -16.78
N SER A 364 -17.76 -6.28 -16.12
CA SER A 364 -17.79 -6.35 -14.67
C SER A 364 -16.89 -5.30 -14.02
N VAL A 365 -17.38 -4.69 -12.95
CA VAL A 365 -16.65 -3.72 -12.14
C VAL A 365 -16.33 -4.31 -10.78
N PHE A 366 -15.09 -4.09 -10.31
CA PHE A 366 -14.67 -4.48 -8.98
C PHE A 366 -14.40 -3.24 -8.14
N LEU A 367 -15.24 -2.97 -7.16
CA LEU A 367 -15.07 -1.90 -6.19
C LEU A 367 -14.13 -2.35 -5.09
N ILE A 368 -13.09 -1.60 -4.85
CA ILE A 368 -12.04 -1.97 -3.90
C ILE A 368 -11.76 -0.79 -3.00
N GLN A 369 -11.97 -0.95 -1.70
CA GLN A 369 -11.48 0.05 -0.75
C GLN A 369 -9.95 0.06 -0.79
N ILE A 370 -9.35 1.21 -1.07
CA ILE A 370 -7.92 1.30 -1.40
C ILE A 370 -7.01 0.75 -0.30
N LYS A 371 -7.40 0.88 0.97
CA LYS A 371 -6.69 0.31 2.12
C LYS A 371 -6.88 -1.21 2.24
N ALA A 372 -8.02 -1.74 1.87
CA ALA A 372 -8.32 -3.16 1.92
C ALA A 372 -7.78 -3.92 0.69
N GLY A 373 -7.72 -3.24 -0.47
CA GLY A 373 -7.24 -3.78 -1.74
C GLY A 373 -5.73 -3.75 -1.91
N GLY A 374 -5.01 -3.05 -1.02
CA GLY A 374 -3.56 -2.79 -1.16
C GLY A 374 -2.68 -4.04 -1.19
N VAL A 375 -3.20 -5.24 -0.86
CA VAL A 375 -2.33 -6.40 -0.66
C VAL A 375 -2.85 -7.66 -1.36
N GLY A 376 -1.98 -8.26 -2.17
CA GLY A 376 -2.08 -9.65 -2.63
C GLY A 376 -3.04 -9.97 -3.78
N LEU A 377 -3.92 -9.05 -4.20
CA LEU A 377 -4.88 -9.32 -5.28
C LEU A 377 -4.18 -9.46 -6.64
N ASN A 378 -4.58 -10.47 -7.42
CA ASN A 378 -4.22 -10.61 -8.83
C ASN A 378 -5.48 -10.44 -9.68
N LEU A 379 -5.59 -9.31 -10.38
CA LEU A 379 -6.76 -8.87 -11.13
C LEU A 379 -6.36 -8.44 -12.56
N GLN A 380 -5.53 -9.23 -13.21
CA GLN A 380 -5.01 -9.01 -14.59
C GLN A 380 -6.12 -9.03 -15.65
N GLU A 381 -7.29 -9.53 -15.32
CA GLU A 381 -8.46 -9.53 -16.19
C GLU A 381 -8.98 -8.11 -16.45
N ALA A 382 -8.68 -7.17 -15.55
CA ALA A 382 -9.03 -5.77 -15.72
C ALA A 382 -8.02 -5.02 -16.61
N THR A 383 -8.55 -4.18 -17.49
CA THR A 383 -7.79 -3.27 -18.35
C THR A 383 -8.06 -1.80 -18.02
N ARG A 384 -9.09 -1.53 -17.21
CA ARG A 384 -9.45 -0.19 -16.73
C ARG A 384 -9.25 -0.09 -15.23
N VAL A 385 -8.61 0.97 -14.80
CA VAL A 385 -8.38 1.27 -13.38
C VAL A 385 -8.81 2.72 -13.12
N TYR A 386 -9.76 2.89 -12.22
CA TYR A 386 -10.24 4.19 -11.79
C TYR A 386 -9.85 4.44 -10.34
N ILE A 387 -9.30 5.61 -10.06
CA ILE A 387 -8.97 6.08 -8.70
C ILE A 387 -9.83 7.31 -8.46
N THR A 388 -10.79 7.19 -7.56
CA THR A 388 -11.79 8.23 -7.34
C THR A 388 -11.26 9.44 -6.59
N THR A 389 -10.22 9.24 -5.78
CA THR A 389 -9.65 10.29 -4.92
C THR A 389 -8.16 10.04 -4.71
N PRO A 390 -7.29 11.06 -4.84
CA PRO A 390 -5.87 10.91 -4.59
C PRO A 390 -5.56 10.40 -3.19
N SER A 391 -4.63 9.46 -3.11
CA SER A 391 -4.16 8.88 -1.85
C SER A 391 -3.08 9.76 -1.21
N TRP A 392 -2.96 9.75 0.13
CA TRP A 392 -1.84 10.43 0.81
C TRP A 392 -0.47 9.83 0.47
N ASN A 393 -0.47 8.57 0.12
CA ASN A 393 0.73 7.82 -0.17
C ASN A 393 0.69 7.35 -1.62
N PRO A 394 1.60 7.83 -2.47
CA PRO A 394 1.66 7.45 -3.88
C PRO A 394 1.84 5.93 -4.06
N ALA A 395 2.55 5.27 -3.14
CA ALA A 395 2.71 3.84 -3.20
C ALA A 395 1.40 3.07 -3.12
N THR A 396 0.41 3.60 -2.41
CA THR A 396 -0.91 2.98 -2.33
C THR A 396 -1.59 2.95 -3.70
N GLU A 397 -1.46 4.02 -4.48
CA GLU A 397 -1.97 4.08 -5.86
C GLU A 397 -1.18 3.16 -6.80
N LEU A 398 0.16 3.16 -6.70
CA LEU A 398 1.00 2.24 -7.46
C LEU A 398 0.69 0.78 -7.15
N GLN A 399 0.44 0.47 -5.88
CA GLN A 399 -0.01 -0.86 -5.48
C GLN A 399 -1.39 -1.21 -6.08
N ALA A 400 -2.31 -0.26 -6.11
CA ALA A 400 -3.62 -0.43 -6.71
C ALA A 400 -3.50 -0.69 -8.23
N ILE A 401 -2.74 0.12 -8.95
CA ILE A 401 -2.46 -0.06 -10.39
C ILE A 401 -1.79 -1.42 -10.64
N GLY A 402 -0.84 -1.79 -9.80
CA GLY A 402 -0.13 -3.08 -9.86
C GLY A 402 -1.01 -4.31 -9.63
N ARG A 403 -2.32 -4.17 -9.33
CA ARG A 403 -3.28 -5.29 -9.32
C ARG A 403 -3.69 -5.71 -10.73
N ALA A 404 -3.78 -4.77 -11.66
CA ALA A 404 -4.07 -4.99 -13.08
C ALA A 404 -2.79 -4.99 -13.93
N HIS A 405 -1.91 -4.01 -13.76
CA HIS A 405 -0.68 -3.83 -14.52
C HIS A 405 0.50 -4.56 -13.87
N ARG A 406 0.60 -5.85 -14.12
CA ARG A 406 1.63 -6.74 -13.53
C ARG A 406 2.04 -7.84 -14.50
N THR A 407 3.12 -8.55 -14.18
CA THR A 407 3.63 -9.68 -14.97
C THR A 407 2.52 -10.67 -15.29
N GLY A 408 2.32 -10.95 -16.58
CA GLY A 408 1.23 -11.78 -17.12
C GLY A 408 0.04 -10.98 -17.69
N GLN A 409 0.01 -9.65 -17.55
CA GLN A 409 -0.93 -8.81 -18.29
C GLN A 409 -0.54 -8.79 -19.77
N LEU A 410 -1.52 -9.03 -20.64
CA LEU A 410 -1.32 -9.11 -22.10
C LEU A 410 -1.92 -7.92 -22.87
N ARG A 411 -2.72 -7.10 -22.19
CA ARG A 411 -3.42 -5.96 -22.80
C ARG A 411 -2.98 -4.64 -22.16
N PRO A 412 -2.98 -3.53 -22.91
CA PRO A 412 -2.77 -2.20 -22.35
C PRO A 412 -3.71 -1.93 -21.18
N VAL A 413 -3.19 -1.27 -20.15
CA VAL A 413 -3.98 -0.87 -18.98
C VAL A 413 -4.14 0.65 -19.00
N THR A 414 -5.39 1.11 -18.91
CA THR A 414 -5.72 2.52 -18.82
C THR A 414 -6.07 2.87 -17.38
N VAL A 415 -5.39 3.86 -16.83
CA VAL A 415 -5.62 4.36 -15.47
C VAL A 415 -6.15 5.79 -15.56
N ARG A 416 -7.26 6.04 -14.88
CA ARG A 416 -7.86 7.38 -14.76
C ARG A 416 -8.02 7.73 -13.30
N ARG A 417 -7.42 8.85 -12.88
CA ARG A 417 -7.58 9.39 -11.54
C ARG A 417 -8.43 10.64 -11.61
N LEU A 418 -9.56 10.63 -10.92
CA LEU A 418 -10.50 11.75 -10.91
C LEU A 418 -10.06 12.78 -9.87
N VAL A 419 -9.93 14.03 -10.26
CA VAL A 419 -9.39 15.10 -9.43
C VAL A 419 -10.14 16.41 -9.68
N TYR A 420 -10.61 17.04 -8.62
CA TYR A 420 -11.07 18.42 -8.69
C TYR A 420 -9.88 19.38 -8.70
N THR A 421 -9.80 20.26 -9.70
CA THR A 421 -8.67 21.18 -9.86
C THR A 421 -8.73 22.37 -8.88
N GLY A 422 -9.91 22.86 -8.56
CA GLY A 422 -10.08 24.09 -7.79
C GLY A 422 -9.76 25.35 -8.60
N GLU A 423 -9.79 26.49 -7.95
CA GLU A 423 -9.50 27.81 -8.49
C GLU A 423 -8.53 28.55 -7.55
N ASP A 424 -7.90 29.65 -8.00
CA ASP A 424 -6.98 30.45 -7.18
C ASP A 424 -7.64 30.94 -5.87
N SER A 425 -8.92 31.30 -5.95
CA SER A 425 -9.73 31.74 -4.80
C SER A 425 -10.20 30.60 -3.90
N LEU A 426 -10.29 29.38 -4.44
CA LEU A 426 -10.78 28.18 -3.76
C LEU A 426 -9.94 26.95 -4.18
N PRO A 427 -8.74 26.80 -3.63
CA PRO A 427 -7.81 25.74 -4.04
C PRO A 427 -8.32 24.35 -3.66
N SER A 428 -8.07 23.39 -4.53
CA SER A 428 -8.42 21.99 -4.27
C SER A 428 -7.45 21.31 -3.30
N VAL A 429 -8.00 20.70 -2.25
CA VAL A 429 -7.21 19.83 -1.34
C VAL A 429 -6.67 18.60 -2.08
N GLU A 430 -7.34 18.10 -3.11
CA GLU A 430 -6.85 16.98 -3.91
C GLU A 430 -5.58 17.35 -4.69
N MET A 431 -5.55 18.55 -5.30
CA MET A 431 -4.34 19.08 -5.94
C MET A 431 -3.20 19.24 -4.92
N SER A 432 -3.49 19.77 -3.74
CA SER A 432 -2.52 19.89 -2.67
C SER A 432 -1.96 18.53 -2.21
N ILE A 433 -2.80 17.49 -2.17
CA ILE A 433 -2.37 16.11 -1.85
C ILE A 433 -1.47 15.56 -2.95
N MET A 434 -1.81 15.78 -4.22
CA MET A 434 -1.00 15.35 -5.35
C MET A 434 0.38 16.03 -5.32
N ASN A 435 0.40 17.31 -5.08
CA ASN A 435 1.60 18.09 -4.88
C ASN A 435 2.50 17.51 -3.77
N LEU A 436 1.94 17.01 -2.68
CA LEU A 436 2.66 16.33 -1.60
C LEU A 436 3.13 14.90 -1.97
N GLN A 437 2.39 14.19 -2.83
CA GLN A 437 2.80 12.87 -3.33
C GLN A 437 4.11 12.97 -4.14
N GLU A 438 4.20 13.95 -5.02
CA GLU A 438 5.36 14.19 -5.87
C GLU A 438 6.65 14.38 -5.07
N ALA A 439 6.55 15.12 -3.98
CA ALA A 439 7.65 15.30 -3.05
C ALA A 439 8.20 14.01 -2.44
N LYS A 440 7.29 13.09 -2.11
CA LYS A 440 7.67 11.79 -1.55
C LYS A 440 8.36 10.90 -2.58
N ALA A 441 7.95 11.00 -3.85
CA ALA A 441 8.55 10.25 -4.94
C ALA A 441 10.02 10.65 -5.17
N LYS A 442 10.34 11.95 -5.10
CA LYS A 442 11.73 12.43 -5.21
C LYS A 442 12.63 11.85 -4.11
N ILE A 443 12.17 11.86 -2.87
CA ILE A 443 12.95 11.29 -1.76
C ILE A 443 13.20 9.79 -1.99
N CYS A 444 12.19 9.07 -2.46
CA CYS A 444 12.36 7.66 -2.79
C CYS A 444 13.36 7.45 -3.94
N ALA A 445 13.29 8.31 -4.97
CA ALA A 445 14.22 8.29 -6.08
C ALA A 445 15.67 8.51 -5.64
N GLU A 446 15.92 9.51 -4.79
CA GLU A 446 17.23 9.78 -4.20
C GLU A 446 17.75 8.59 -3.37
N ILE A 447 16.93 8.09 -2.42
CA ILE A 447 17.34 6.99 -1.52
C ILE A 447 17.63 5.71 -2.31
N LEU A 448 16.86 5.42 -3.36
CA LEU A 448 16.98 4.19 -4.13
C LEU A 448 17.88 4.36 -5.36
N ASN A 449 18.31 5.59 -5.66
CA ASN A 449 19.01 5.96 -6.90
C ASN A 449 18.25 5.48 -8.16
N ASP A 450 16.95 5.71 -8.17
CA ASP A 450 16.06 5.34 -9.26
C ASP A 450 15.27 6.57 -9.74
N PRO A 451 15.84 7.36 -10.67
CA PRO A 451 15.22 8.61 -11.14
C PRO A 451 13.86 8.40 -11.81
N ARG A 452 13.54 7.17 -12.24
CA ARG A 452 12.22 6.84 -12.81
C ARG A 452 11.10 6.91 -11.78
N LEU A 453 11.41 6.80 -10.50
CA LEU A 453 10.42 7.03 -9.43
C LEU A 453 9.96 8.50 -9.41
N GLU A 454 10.75 9.42 -9.96
CA GLU A 454 10.35 10.80 -10.16
C GLU A 454 9.35 10.95 -11.32
N SER A 455 9.52 10.18 -12.40
CA SER A 455 8.69 10.27 -13.61
C SER A 455 7.33 9.60 -13.49
N VAL A 456 7.18 8.65 -12.58
CA VAL A 456 5.89 7.99 -12.31
C VAL A 456 4.94 8.93 -11.57
N ILE A 457 5.49 9.96 -10.92
CA ILE A 457 4.73 10.96 -10.16
C ILE A 457 5.48 12.29 -10.29
N PRO A 458 4.92 13.34 -10.96
CA PRO A 458 5.59 14.63 -11.13
C PRO A 458 5.82 15.40 -9.81
N ASN A 459 6.85 16.20 -9.79
CA ASN A 459 7.52 17.00 -8.71
C ASN A 459 6.73 17.59 -7.54
N ILE A 460 7.19 17.46 -6.25
CA ILE A 460 7.09 18.50 -5.15
C ILE A 460 7.73 18.11 -3.77
N PRO A 461 7.89 19.09 -2.81
CA PRO A 461 8.76 19.02 -1.62
C PRO A 461 8.23 18.27 -0.39
N LYS A 462 9.15 17.94 0.53
CA LYS A 462 9.04 17.10 1.73
C LYS A 462 7.97 17.58 2.72
N THR A 463 6.93 16.76 3.04
CA THR A 463 6.11 17.11 4.22
C THR A 463 5.40 15.92 4.88
N LYS A 464 5.50 15.83 6.23
CA LYS A 464 4.54 15.14 7.09
C LYS A 464 3.25 15.96 7.14
N ILE A 465 2.09 15.31 7.38
CA ILE A 465 0.90 16.03 7.81
C ILE A 465 1.19 16.61 9.19
N ASN A 466 1.63 17.85 9.20
CA ASN A 466 1.83 18.68 10.38
C ASN A 466 1.09 20.00 10.14
N VAL A 467 1.08 20.88 11.11
CA VAL A 467 0.42 22.19 10.98
C VAL A 467 0.91 22.95 9.75
N GLN A 468 2.21 22.90 9.43
CA GLN A 468 2.75 23.58 8.25
C GLN A 468 2.24 22.97 6.94
N THR A 469 2.07 21.63 6.90
CA THR A 469 1.48 20.95 5.76
C THR A 469 0.01 21.34 5.58
N LEU A 470 -0.74 21.41 6.68
CA LEU A 470 -2.14 21.81 6.66
C LEU A 470 -2.32 23.28 6.31
N LYS A 471 -1.42 24.15 6.76
CA LYS A 471 -1.37 25.56 6.31
C LYS A 471 -1.25 25.66 4.78
N LYS A 472 -0.37 24.87 4.17
CA LYS A 472 -0.21 24.83 2.70
C LYS A 472 -1.46 24.29 2.01
N ILE A 473 -2.07 23.23 2.56
CA ILE A 473 -3.27 22.61 2.02
C ILE A 473 -4.47 23.56 2.06
N PHE A 474 -4.64 24.27 3.16
CA PHE A 474 -5.71 25.24 3.37
C PHE A 474 -5.36 26.67 2.92
N ALA A 475 -4.18 26.86 2.32
CA ALA A 475 -3.69 28.18 1.88
C ALA A 475 -3.74 29.25 3.01
N VAL A 476 -3.22 28.91 4.20
CA VAL A 476 -3.20 29.74 5.41
C VAL A 476 -1.77 30.00 5.89
#